data_ff51cb64fcacc7acd77fafb5aa4ef408
#
_entry.id   ff51cb64fcacc7acd77fafb5aa4ef408
#
_cell.length_a   1.000
_cell.length_b   1.000
_cell.length_c   1.000
_cell.angle_alpha   90.00
_cell.angle_beta   90.00
_cell.angle_gamma   90.00
#
_symmetry.space_group_name_H-M   'P 1'
#
loop_
_entity.id
_entity.type
_entity.pdbx_description
1 polymer ?
#
loop_
_entity_poly.entity_id
_entity_poly.type
_entity_poly.pdbx_seq_one_letter_code
_entity_poly.pdbx_strand_id
1 'polypeptide(L)'
;VLDNIRSLHNIGSVFRTSDAFRIECIYLCGITATPPHAEMHKTALGAEFTVDWKYVNNTVEAVDNLKKEGYTVYSVEQAEGSIMLNELTLDKNRKYAIVMGNEVKGVQQEVIDHSHGCIEIPQYGTKHSLNVSVTAGIVIWDLFNKLK
;
A
#
# COMPACT_ATOMS: atom_id res chain seq x y z
N VAL A 1 -1.01 2.90 2.44
CA VAL A 1 -1.23 4.17 1.72
C VAL A 1 -1.52 3.86 0.25
N LEU A 2 -2.64 4.35 -0.25
CA LEU A 2 -3.02 4.19 -1.66
C LEU A 2 -2.84 5.54 -2.37
N ASP A 3 -1.84 5.60 -3.25
CA ASP A 3 -1.42 6.82 -3.94
C ASP A 3 -2.11 6.93 -5.31
N ASN A 4 -3.22 7.66 -5.37
CA ASN A 4 -3.97 7.89 -6.61
C ASN A 4 -4.41 6.60 -7.30
N ILE A 5 -4.98 5.67 -6.56
CA ILE A 5 -5.54 4.44 -7.12
C ILE A 5 -6.86 4.77 -7.81
N ARG A 6 -7.01 4.37 -9.07
CA ARG A 6 -8.19 4.66 -9.90
C ARG A 6 -9.29 3.62 -9.79
N SER A 7 -8.91 2.35 -9.75
CA SER A 7 -9.86 1.24 -9.81
C SER A 7 -10.56 1.02 -8.48
N LEU A 8 -11.88 1.16 -8.47
CA LEU A 8 -12.71 0.86 -7.30
C LEU A 8 -12.58 -0.60 -6.89
N HIS A 9 -12.42 -1.52 -7.83
CA HIS A 9 -12.24 -2.94 -7.54
C HIS A 9 -10.89 -3.19 -6.86
N ASN A 10 -9.84 -2.50 -7.29
CA ASN A 10 -8.53 -2.61 -6.63
C ASN A 10 -8.58 -2.09 -5.19
N ILE A 11 -9.24 -0.95 -4.98
CA ILE A 11 -9.40 -0.38 -3.64
C ILE A 11 -10.15 -1.37 -2.74
N GLY A 12 -11.26 -1.91 -3.23
CA GLY A 12 -12.04 -2.90 -2.46
C GLY A 12 -11.25 -4.15 -2.12
N SER A 13 -10.44 -4.65 -3.08
CA SER A 13 -9.57 -5.82 -2.85
C SER A 13 -8.52 -5.53 -1.78
N VAL A 14 -7.96 -4.32 -1.75
CA VAL A 14 -7.01 -3.92 -0.70
C VAL A 14 -7.69 -3.90 0.67
N PHE A 15 -8.92 -3.40 0.77
CA PHE A 15 -9.68 -3.44 2.01
C PHE A 15 -9.86 -4.88 2.50
N ARG A 16 -10.25 -5.79 1.60
CA ARG A 16 -10.47 -7.19 1.95
C ARG A 16 -9.18 -7.87 2.45
N THR A 17 -8.08 -7.68 1.75
CA THR A 17 -6.77 -8.19 2.15
C THR A 17 -6.34 -7.59 3.49
N SER A 18 -6.56 -6.29 3.66
CA SER A 18 -6.19 -5.57 4.89
C SER A 18 -6.96 -6.09 6.11
N ASP A 19 -8.24 -6.44 5.94
CA ASP A 19 -9.01 -7.09 6.98
C ASP A 19 -8.42 -8.44 7.36
N ALA A 20 -8.07 -9.24 6.35
CA ALA A 20 -7.52 -10.58 6.57
C ALA A 20 -6.22 -10.57 7.39
N PHE A 21 -5.39 -9.56 7.25
CA PHE A 21 -4.06 -9.47 7.88
C PHE A 21 -3.97 -8.35 8.92
N ARG A 22 -5.10 -7.86 9.43
CA ARG A 22 -5.18 -6.90 10.53
C ARG A 22 -4.41 -5.60 10.29
N ILE A 23 -4.49 -5.08 9.08
CA ILE A 23 -3.95 -3.74 8.80
C ILE A 23 -4.69 -2.73 9.69
N GLU A 24 -3.92 -1.87 10.33
CA GLU A 24 -4.46 -0.90 11.28
C GLU A 24 -5.31 0.18 10.61
N CYS A 25 -4.84 0.70 9.48
CA CYS A 25 -5.52 1.80 8.79
C CYS A 25 -5.09 1.86 7.32
N ILE A 26 -6.03 2.23 6.45
CA ILE A 26 -5.73 2.52 5.04
C ILE A 26 -5.85 4.02 4.81
N TYR A 27 -4.80 4.63 4.26
CA TYR A 27 -4.82 6.03 3.84
C TYR A 27 -5.17 6.08 2.37
N LEU A 28 -6.30 6.71 2.06
CA LEU A 28 -6.80 6.89 0.69
C LEU A 28 -6.44 8.29 0.23
N CYS A 29 -5.54 8.40 -0.75
CA CYS A 29 -4.92 9.67 -1.09
C CYS A 29 -5.22 10.12 -2.52
N GLY A 30 -5.37 11.43 -2.69
CA GLY A 30 -5.57 12.04 -4.00
C GLY A 30 -6.89 11.65 -4.63
N ILE A 31 -6.84 11.05 -5.83
CA ILE A 31 -8.03 10.61 -6.56
C ILE A 31 -8.63 9.30 -6.03
N THR A 32 -7.97 8.65 -5.10
CA THR A 32 -8.45 7.39 -4.53
C THR A 32 -9.83 7.58 -3.89
N ALA A 33 -10.81 6.80 -4.35
CA ALA A 33 -12.17 6.91 -3.85
C ALA A 33 -12.28 6.39 -2.41
N THR A 34 -13.27 6.92 -1.71
CA THR A 34 -13.55 6.53 -0.31
C THR A 34 -14.87 5.76 -0.21
N PRO A 35 -14.98 4.84 0.77
CA PRO A 35 -16.27 4.21 1.06
C PRO A 35 -17.33 5.23 1.50
N PRO A 36 -18.62 4.96 1.32
CA PRO A 36 -19.17 3.77 0.68
C PRO A 36 -19.25 3.91 -0.84
N HIS A 37 -19.07 2.83 -1.57
CA HIS A 37 -19.23 2.80 -3.02
C HIS A 37 -19.62 1.39 -3.48
N ALA A 38 -20.68 1.27 -4.30
CA ALA A 38 -21.20 -0.01 -4.73
C ALA A 38 -20.18 -0.87 -5.48
N GLU A 39 -19.40 -0.28 -6.38
CA GLU A 39 -18.39 -1.01 -7.13
C GLU A 39 -17.21 -1.46 -6.24
N MET A 40 -16.82 -0.65 -5.27
CA MET A 40 -15.81 -1.01 -4.28
C MET A 40 -16.28 -2.18 -3.42
N HIS A 41 -17.56 -2.16 -3.03
CA HIS A 41 -18.15 -3.21 -2.20
C HIS A 41 -18.09 -4.59 -2.87
N LYS A 42 -18.13 -4.66 -4.19
CA LYS A 42 -18.08 -5.94 -4.93
C LYS A 42 -16.82 -6.74 -4.64
N THR A 43 -15.73 -6.09 -4.32
CA THR A 43 -14.46 -6.74 -3.98
C THR A 43 -14.12 -6.63 -2.49
N ALA A 44 -14.54 -5.58 -1.83
CA ALA A 44 -14.31 -5.38 -0.39
C ALA A 44 -15.18 -6.30 0.47
N LEU A 45 -16.41 -6.59 0.04
CA LEU A 45 -17.36 -7.50 0.68
C LEU A 45 -17.60 -7.21 2.17
N GLY A 46 -17.64 -5.93 2.54
CA GLY A 46 -17.86 -5.50 3.92
C GLY A 46 -16.60 -5.09 4.67
N ALA A 47 -15.41 -5.43 4.16
CA ALA A 47 -14.15 -5.02 4.80
C ALA A 47 -14.00 -3.50 4.88
N GLU A 48 -14.65 -2.76 3.98
CA GLU A 48 -14.67 -1.29 4.01
C GLU A 48 -15.34 -0.73 5.28
N PHE A 49 -16.05 -1.55 6.02
CA PHE A 49 -16.69 -1.18 7.28
C PHE A 49 -15.95 -1.71 8.52
N THR A 50 -14.97 -2.58 8.34
CA THR A 50 -14.21 -3.19 9.44
C THR A 50 -12.78 -2.68 9.55
N VAL A 51 -12.20 -2.23 8.44
CA VAL A 51 -10.85 -1.65 8.42
C VAL A 51 -10.96 -0.13 8.50
N ASP A 52 -10.25 0.47 9.44
CA ASP A 52 -10.20 1.93 9.55
C ASP A 52 -9.54 2.54 8.33
N TRP A 53 -10.02 3.70 7.92
CA TRP A 53 -9.41 4.43 6.81
C TRP A 53 -9.48 5.94 7.05
N LYS A 54 -8.58 6.65 6.38
CA LYS A 54 -8.55 8.12 6.37
C LYS A 54 -8.33 8.58 4.94
N TYR A 55 -8.95 9.69 4.58
CA TYR A 55 -8.67 10.36 3.33
C TYR A 55 -7.68 11.49 3.54
N VAL A 56 -6.64 11.57 2.70
CA VAL A 56 -5.68 12.69 2.69
C VAL A 56 -5.52 13.15 1.25
N ASN A 57 -5.73 14.42 0.99
CA ASN A 57 -5.70 14.95 -0.36
C ASN A 57 -4.33 14.80 -1.04
N ASN A 58 -3.26 14.90 -0.30
CA ASN A 58 -1.88 14.83 -0.81
C ASN A 58 -1.15 13.64 -0.18
N THR A 59 -0.67 12.72 -1.02
CA THR A 59 0.02 11.52 -0.55
C THR A 59 1.30 11.83 0.22
N VAL A 60 2.07 12.83 -0.21
CA VAL A 60 3.28 13.25 0.52
C VAL A 60 2.95 13.67 1.94
N GLU A 61 1.85 14.41 2.11
CA GLU A 61 1.39 14.80 3.44
C GLU A 61 1.07 13.59 4.31
N ALA A 62 0.39 12.60 3.75
CA ALA A 62 0.08 11.35 4.45
C ALA A 62 1.36 10.64 4.89
N VAL A 63 2.35 10.53 4.00
CA VAL A 63 3.63 9.90 4.30
C VAL A 63 4.38 10.66 5.40
N ASP A 64 4.44 11.98 5.29
CA ASP A 64 5.14 12.81 6.29
C ASP A 64 4.47 12.70 7.66
N ASN A 65 3.15 12.65 7.72
CA ASN A 65 2.41 12.47 8.97
C ASN A 65 2.70 11.11 9.60
N LEU A 66 2.73 10.05 8.79
CA LEU A 66 3.08 8.71 9.26
C LEU A 66 4.51 8.65 9.81
N LYS A 67 5.46 9.31 9.15
CA LYS A 67 6.84 9.40 9.62
C LYS A 67 6.91 10.09 10.97
N LYS A 68 6.16 11.18 11.16
CA LYS A 68 6.09 11.90 12.44
C LYS A 68 5.52 11.03 13.56
N GLU A 69 4.63 10.11 13.22
CA GLU A 69 4.04 9.16 14.18
C GLU A 69 4.94 7.95 14.44
N GLY A 70 6.14 7.90 13.85
CA GLY A 70 7.11 6.85 14.08
C GLY A 70 7.04 5.68 13.12
N TYR A 71 6.24 5.77 12.04
CA TYR A 71 6.21 4.72 11.03
C TYR A 71 7.42 4.79 10.12
N THR A 72 7.97 3.64 9.79
CA THR A 72 8.90 3.51 8.67
C THR A 72 8.08 3.27 7.42
N VAL A 73 8.24 4.12 6.41
CA VAL A 73 7.41 4.10 5.21
C VAL A 73 8.22 3.61 4.01
N TYR A 74 7.74 2.57 3.37
CA TYR A 74 8.31 2.03 2.14
C TYR A 74 7.34 2.21 0.99
N SER A 75 7.81 2.71 -0.14
CA SER A 75 7.05 2.70 -1.40
C SER A 75 7.28 1.37 -2.11
N VAL A 76 6.21 0.77 -2.62
CA VAL A 76 6.30 -0.47 -3.38
C VAL A 76 6.45 -0.09 -4.85
N GLU A 77 7.69 -0.15 -5.33
CA GLU A 77 8.04 0.31 -6.67
C GLU A 77 9.37 -0.28 -7.12
N GLN A 78 9.52 -0.44 -8.43
CA GLN A 78 10.80 -0.82 -9.04
C GLN A 78 11.63 0.46 -9.19
N ALA A 79 12.61 0.65 -8.34
CA ALA A 79 13.42 1.85 -8.31
C ALA A 79 14.88 1.48 -8.05
N GLU A 80 15.78 2.38 -8.46
CA GLU A 80 17.20 2.21 -8.16
C GLU A 80 17.40 2.16 -6.64
N GLY A 81 18.16 1.18 -6.18
CA GLY A 81 18.40 1.00 -4.75
C GLY A 81 17.24 0.37 -3.98
N SER A 82 16.24 -0.16 -4.67
CA SER A 82 15.13 -0.86 -4.00
C SER A 82 15.63 -2.13 -3.29
N ILE A 83 14.91 -2.50 -2.23
CA ILE A 83 15.18 -3.72 -1.47
C ILE A 83 14.20 -4.80 -1.98
N MET A 84 14.72 -5.95 -2.36
CA MET A 84 13.87 -7.08 -2.75
C MET A 84 13.10 -7.57 -1.55
N LEU A 85 11.80 -7.80 -1.72
CA LEU A 85 10.90 -8.17 -0.62
C LEU A 85 11.40 -9.40 0.17
N ASN A 86 11.93 -10.39 -0.53
CA ASN A 86 12.45 -11.61 0.10
C ASN A 86 13.75 -11.37 0.90
N GLU A 87 14.43 -10.25 0.69
CA GLU A 87 15.63 -9.86 1.43
C GLU A 87 15.36 -8.81 2.51
N LEU A 88 14.14 -8.26 2.53
CA LEU A 88 13.77 -7.24 3.50
C LEU A 88 13.67 -7.84 4.90
N THR A 89 14.35 -7.23 5.85
CA THR A 89 14.24 -7.56 7.27
C THR A 89 13.49 -6.46 8.00
N LEU A 90 12.63 -6.85 8.95
CA LEU A 90 11.83 -5.92 9.74
C LEU A 90 12.12 -6.10 11.23
N ASP A 91 12.02 -4.99 11.95
CA ASP A 91 12.11 -4.96 13.41
C ASP A 91 10.67 -5.07 13.97
N LYS A 92 10.42 -6.11 14.77
CA LYS A 92 9.10 -6.36 15.37
C LYS A 92 8.66 -5.25 16.33
N ASN A 93 9.57 -4.40 16.76
CA ASN A 93 9.27 -3.30 17.66
C ASN A 93 8.98 -1.99 16.92
N ARG A 94 8.99 -2.01 15.59
CA ARG A 94 8.71 -0.85 14.75
C ARG A 94 7.38 -0.96 14.05
N LYS A 95 6.86 0.20 13.66
CA LYS A 95 5.63 0.30 12.85
C LYS A 95 6.02 0.57 11.41
N TYR A 96 5.31 -0.06 10.49
CA TYR A 96 5.59 0.06 9.06
C TYR A 96 4.35 0.48 8.30
N ALA A 97 4.56 1.28 7.26
CA ALA A 97 3.54 1.62 6.29
C ALA A 97 4.09 1.37 4.89
N ILE A 98 3.23 0.93 3.98
CA ILE A 98 3.58 0.73 2.58
C ILE A 98 2.74 1.63 1.69
N VAL A 99 3.33 2.13 0.62
CA VAL A 99 2.64 2.96 -0.37
C VAL A 99 2.49 2.15 -1.65
N MET A 100 1.24 2.00 -2.09
CA MET A 100 0.90 1.39 -3.37
C MET A 100 0.58 2.48 -4.38
N GLY A 101 1.12 2.37 -5.57
CA GLY A 101 1.00 3.42 -6.58
C GLY A 101 -0.11 3.21 -7.59
N ASN A 102 -0.37 4.26 -8.35
CA ASN A 102 -1.35 4.28 -9.43
C ASN A 102 -1.10 3.14 -10.41
N GLU A 103 -2.19 2.57 -10.96
CA GLU A 103 -2.15 1.38 -11.83
C GLU A 103 -1.33 1.60 -13.10
N VAL A 104 -1.20 2.83 -13.56
CA VAL A 104 -0.45 3.17 -14.78
C VAL A 104 0.87 3.85 -14.45
N LYS A 105 0.84 4.82 -13.55
CA LYS A 105 2.00 5.70 -13.28
C LYS A 105 2.89 5.21 -12.14
N GLY A 106 2.41 4.25 -11.32
CA GLY A 106 3.12 3.83 -10.14
C GLY A 106 3.07 4.87 -9.02
N VAL A 107 3.97 4.76 -8.06
CA VAL A 107 4.09 5.72 -6.96
C VAL A 107 4.73 7.00 -7.50
N GLN A 108 4.16 8.16 -7.14
CA GLN A 108 4.74 9.46 -7.53
C GLN A 108 6.17 9.59 -7.04
N GLN A 109 7.06 10.16 -7.86
CA GLN A 109 8.47 10.33 -7.51
C GLN A 109 8.65 11.12 -6.20
N GLU A 110 7.84 12.15 -6.00
CA GLU A 110 7.89 12.93 -4.77
C GLU A 110 7.56 12.09 -3.53
N VAL A 111 6.63 11.14 -3.66
CA VAL A 111 6.28 10.21 -2.59
C VAL A 111 7.44 9.26 -2.31
N ILE A 112 8.09 8.76 -3.36
CA ILE A 112 9.28 7.91 -3.24
C ILE A 112 10.39 8.67 -2.50
N ASP A 113 10.61 9.93 -2.86
CA ASP A 113 11.65 10.77 -2.25
C ASP A 113 11.41 11.00 -0.75
N HIS A 114 10.16 11.01 -0.31
CA HIS A 114 9.79 11.16 1.10
C HIS A 114 9.74 9.83 1.85
N SER A 115 9.74 8.71 1.15
CA SER A 115 9.75 7.37 1.77
C SER A 115 11.14 7.04 2.31
N HIS A 116 11.19 6.12 3.27
CA HIS A 116 12.48 5.62 3.79
C HIS A 116 13.20 4.73 2.80
N GLY A 117 12.49 4.17 1.83
CA GLY A 117 13.05 3.33 0.79
C GLY A 117 11.96 2.73 -0.08
N CYS A 118 12.38 1.92 -1.05
CA CYS A 118 11.48 1.20 -1.93
C CYS A 118 11.61 -0.30 -1.72
N ILE A 119 10.49 -1.00 -1.83
CA ILE A 119 10.43 -2.46 -1.80
C ILE A 119 10.03 -2.94 -3.18
N GLU A 120 10.70 -3.96 -3.66
CA GLU A 120 10.42 -4.55 -4.96
C GLU A 120 10.15 -6.04 -4.83
N ILE A 121 9.09 -6.53 -5.50
CA ILE A 121 8.83 -7.96 -5.60
C ILE A 121 9.68 -8.51 -6.73
N PRO A 122 10.55 -9.53 -6.48
CA PRO A 122 11.31 -10.14 -7.57
C PRO A 122 10.36 -10.79 -8.58
N GLN A 123 10.50 -10.43 -9.85
CA GLN A 123 9.66 -10.94 -10.93
C GLN A 123 10.55 -11.54 -12.02
N TYR A 124 10.13 -12.66 -12.53
CA TYR A 124 10.94 -13.47 -13.47
C TYR A 124 10.27 -13.66 -14.82
N GLY A 125 9.11 -13.06 -15.02
CA GLY A 125 8.37 -13.15 -16.27
C GLY A 125 8.76 -12.06 -17.27
N THR A 126 8.00 -11.98 -18.37
CA THR A 126 8.22 -10.99 -19.42
C THR A 126 7.56 -9.64 -19.11
N LYS A 127 6.44 -9.65 -18.39
CA LYS A 127 5.80 -8.42 -17.90
C LYS A 127 6.48 -7.98 -16.60
N HIS A 128 6.66 -6.68 -16.43
CA HIS A 128 7.41 -6.14 -15.30
C HIS A 128 6.53 -5.51 -14.22
N SER A 129 5.20 -5.62 -14.35
CA SER A 129 4.28 -5.10 -13.36
C SER A 129 3.17 -6.08 -13.05
N LEU A 130 2.78 -6.13 -11.76
CA LEU A 130 1.64 -6.89 -11.29
C LEU A 130 0.46 -5.96 -11.07
N ASN A 131 -0.75 -6.49 -11.08
CA ASN A 131 -1.93 -5.75 -10.65
C ASN A 131 -1.70 -5.22 -9.23
N VAL A 132 -2.13 -3.98 -8.97
CA VAL A 132 -1.84 -3.31 -7.69
C VAL A 132 -2.42 -4.04 -6.49
N SER A 133 -3.62 -4.61 -6.62
CA SER A 133 -4.23 -5.35 -5.52
C SER A 133 -3.52 -6.67 -5.25
N VAL A 134 -2.99 -7.32 -6.29
CA VAL A 134 -2.16 -8.53 -6.14
C VAL A 134 -0.84 -8.16 -5.46
N THR A 135 -0.20 -7.10 -5.88
CA THR A 135 1.02 -6.60 -5.25
C THR A 135 0.79 -6.30 -3.77
N ALA A 136 -0.31 -5.60 -3.46
CA ALA A 136 -0.67 -5.30 -2.08
C ALA A 136 -0.83 -6.58 -1.26
N GLY A 137 -1.51 -7.59 -1.79
CA GLY A 137 -1.69 -8.87 -1.12
C GLY A 137 -0.38 -9.58 -0.81
N ILE A 138 0.53 -9.62 -1.77
CA ILE A 138 1.85 -10.24 -1.58
C ILE A 138 2.64 -9.51 -0.50
N VAL A 139 2.72 -8.19 -0.59
CA VAL A 139 3.52 -7.38 0.35
C VAL A 139 2.91 -7.42 1.75
N ILE A 140 1.59 -7.24 1.87
CA ILE A 140 0.90 -7.25 3.17
C ILE A 140 1.10 -8.60 3.87
N TRP A 141 0.90 -9.71 3.14
CA TRP A 141 1.08 -11.05 3.71
C TRP A 141 2.53 -11.26 4.18
N ASP A 142 3.50 -10.86 3.38
CA ASP A 142 4.92 -11.02 3.72
C ASP A 142 5.31 -10.21 4.96
N LEU A 143 4.91 -8.94 5.02
CA LEU A 143 5.20 -8.09 6.17
C LEU A 143 4.50 -8.60 7.42
N PHE A 144 3.24 -9.01 7.30
CA PHE A 144 2.50 -9.59 8.42
C PHE A 144 3.25 -10.79 9.02
N ASN A 145 3.74 -11.70 8.18
CA ASN A 145 4.48 -12.86 8.63
C ASN A 145 5.82 -12.50 9.27
N LYS A 146 6.48 -11.47 8.78
CA LYS A 146 7.75 -10.99 9.34
C LYS A 146 7.58 -10.33 10.70
N LEU A 147 6.39 -9.77 10.96
CA LEU A 147 6.13 -8.98 12.18
C LEU A 147 5.38 -9.76 13.27
N LYS A 148 4.79 -10.90 12.96
CA LYS A 148 4.05 -11.68 13.96
C LYS A 148 4.95 -12.42 14.96
#